data_6822d27f390969ccb65a5ead9f64658d
#
_entry.id   6822d27f390969ccb65a5ead9f64658d
#
_cell.length_a   1.000
_cell.length_b   1.000
_cell.length_c   1.000
_cell.angle_alpha   90.00
_cell.angle_beta   90.00
_cell.angle_gamma   90.00
#
_symmetry.space_group_name_H-M   'P 1'
#
loop_
_entity.id
_entity.type
_entity.pdbx_description
1 polymer ?
#
loop_
_entity_poly.entity_id
_entity_poly.type
_entity_poly.pdbx_seq_one_letter_code
_entity_poly.pdbx_strand_id
1 'polypeptide(L)'
;MHGLVIKNTGSWYSVKTDDGRIIESKIKGKFRLQDIKSTNPVAVGDRVELQINNEGTAFITAIEDRKNYIVRKSQNLSKQSHILAANVDQAFLIVTVNYPQTSTGFIDRFLASAEAYNIPVTLVFNKKDLLQEDELHYQDMLIHLYETIGYECMTISAETGEGVEELKKKLFNKITVLSGNSGVGKSTLINKVLLANYMRTSEISDVHNTGMHTTTFSEMLPIEEGGYIIDTPGIKGFGSFNMEPEEICSYFKEIFEFSKDCKFNNCSHTHEPGCAVLKALENHYIAESRYNSYLSMLEDKDGNKYREAY
;
A
#
# COMPACT_ATOMS: atom_id res chain seq x y z
N MET A 1 28.06 2.49 -10.37
CA MET A 1 27.02 1.67 -11.03
C MET A 1 25.73 1.86 -10.28
N HIS A 2 24.60 1.97 -11.00
CA HIS A 2 23.29 2.14 -10.37
C HIS A 2 22.44 0.88 -10.45
N GLY A 3 21.49 0.73 -9.52
CA GLY A 3 20.56 -0.39 -9.52
C GLY A 3 19.36 -0.16 -8.61
N LEU A 4 18.38 -1.05 -8.75
CA LEU A 4 17.14 -1.08 -7.98
C LEU A 4 17.22 -2.18 -6.92
N VAL A 5 16.94 -1.85 -5.68
CA VAL A 5 16.86 -2.83 -4.58
C VAL A 5 15.57 -3.63 -4.73
N ILE A 6 15.69 -4.91 -5.05
CA ILE A 6 14.53 -5.80 -5.28
C ILE A 6 14.26 -6.74 -4.11
N LYS A 7 15.22 -6.95 -3.21
CA LYS A 7 15.05 -7.78 -2.01
C LYS A 7 15.89 -7.26 -0.86
N ASN A 8 15.33 -7.35 0.34
CA ASN A 8 15.99 -6.98 1.59
C ASN A 8 15.84 -8.12 2.59
N THR A 9 16.96 -8.67 3.06
CA THR A 9 16.99 -9.75 4.08
C THR A 9 17.58 -9.26 5.41
N GLY A 10 17.57 -7.94 5.64
CA GLY A 10 18.11 -7.29 6.83
C GLY A 10 19.60 -6.96 6.74
N SER A 11 20.44 -7.93 6.41
CA SER A 11 21.90 -7.74 6.28
C SER A 11 22.39 -7.69 4.84
N TRP A 12 21.62 -8.25 3.91
CA TRP A 12 21.92 -8.30 2.50
C TRP A 12 20.78 -7.75 1.65
N TYR A 13 21.15 -7.20 0.51
CA TYR A 13 20.26 -6.61 -0.48
C TYR A 13 20.54 -7.22 -1.84
N SER A 14 19.53 -7.78 -2.50
CA SER A 14 19.64 -8.13 -3.90
C SER A 14 19.32 -6.90 -4.73
N VAL A 15 20.27 -6.43 -5.51
CA VAL A 15 20.14 -5.23 -6.32
C VAL A 15 20.20 -5.59 -7.80
N LYS A 16 19.14 -5.26 -8.55
CA LYS A 16 19.10 -5.37 -10.00
C LYS A 16 19.72 -4.13 -10.61
N THR A 17 20.85 -4.31 -11.25
CA THR A 17 21.61 -3.24 -11.92
C THR A 17 20.94 -2.82 -13.24
N ASP A 18 21.28 -1.65 -13.75
CA ASP A 18 20.69 -1.12 -15.01
C ASP A 18 21.04 -1.98 -16.24
N ASP A 19 22.12 -2.76 -16.17
CA ASP A 19 22.48 -3.76 -17.18
C ASP A 19 21.79 -5.14 -17.00
N GLY A 20 20.86 -5.23 -16.02
CA GLY A 20 19.99 -6.39 -15.79
C GLY A 20 20.56 -7.48 -14.88
N ARG A 21 21.81 -7.35 -14.38
CA ARG A 21 22.40 -8.31 -13.44
C ARG A 21 21.80 -8.12 -12.03
N ILE A 22 21.70 -9.23 -11.28
CA ILE A 22 21.34 -9.18 -9.85
C ILE A 22 22.64 -9.39 -9.05
N ILE A 23 22.95 -8.45 -8.16
CA ILE A 23 24.16 -8.45 -7.35
C ILE A 23 23.79 -8.40 -5.87
N GLU A 24 24.30 -9.35 -5.08
CA GLU A 24 24.19 -9.33 -3.64
C GLU A 24 25.06 -8.23 -3.05
N SER A 25 24.45 -7.39 -2.26
CA SER A 25 25.06 -6.14 -1.80
C SER A 25 24.91 -5.96 -0.29
N LYS A 26 25.83 -5.23 0.32
CA LYS A 26 25.78 -4.77 1.72
C LYS A 26 25.92 -3.27 1.80
N ILE A 27 25.44 -2.69 2.90
CA ILE A 27 25.70 -1.28 3.19
C ILE A 27 27.13 -1.11 3.70
N LYS A 28 27.86 -0.12 3.20
CA LYS A 28 29.20 0.20 3.66
C LYS A 28 29.11 0.81 5.08
N GLY A 29 29.94 0.31 6.03
CA GLY A 29 29.80 0.54 7.47
C GLY A 29 29.78 1.99 8.02
N LYS A 30 29.99 3.01 7.15
CA LYS A 30 29.83 4.44 7.50
C LYS A 30 28.61 5.10 6.87
N PHE A 31 27.74 4.31 6.23
CA PHE A 31 26.55 4.80 5.57
C PHE A 31 25.46 5.09 6.61
N ARG A 32 25.61 6.20 7.34
CA ARG A 32 24.53 6.78 8.14
C ARG A 32 23.92 7.88 7.29
N LEU A 33 22.72 7.63 6.77
CA LEU A 33 21.88 8.70 6.24
C LEU A 33 21.72 9.75 7.35
N GLN A 34 22.26 10.94 7.11
CA GLN A 34 21.93 12.11 7.91
C GLN A 34 20.42 12.24 7.79
N ASP A 35 19.70 12.25 8.90
CA ASP A 35 18.26 12.48 9.07
C ASP A 35 17.29 11.28 9.09
N ILE A 36 17.64 10.06 8.72
CA ILE A 36 16.71 8.93 8.89
C ILE A 36 17.12 8.11 10.13
N LYS A 37 16.37 8.26 11.23
CA LYS A 37 16.49 7.42 12.44
C LYS A 37 15.87 6.04 12.19
N SER A 38 16.37 5.30 11.20
CA SER A 38 15.94 3.94 10.87
C SER A 38 17.06 2.95 11.13
N THR A 39 16.73 1.77 11.66
CA THR A 39 17.69 0.65 11.83
C THR A 39 18.12 0.06 10.49
N ASN A 40 17.31 0.23 9.45
CA ASN A 40 17.59 -0.24 8.10
C ASN A 40 17.31 0.88 7.09
N PRO A 41 18.36 1.61 6.66
CA PRO A 41 18.18 2.80 5.83
C PRO A 41 17.80 2.48 4.38
N VAL A 42 18.04 1.26 3.89
CA VAL A 42 17.75 0.81 2.52
C VAL A 42 16.49 -0.05 2.50
N ALA A 43 15.56 0.24 1.61
CA ALA A 43 14.32 -0.49 1.43
C ALA A 43 14.19 -1.05 0.00
N VAL A 44 13.28 -1.99 -0.21
CA VAL A 44 12.91 -2.40 -1.57
C VAL A 44 12.32 -1.21 -2.33
N GLY A 45 12.65 -1.10 -3.62
CA GLY A 45 12.27 0.05 -4.44
C GLY A 45 13.28 1.21 -4.41
N ASP A 46 14.29 1.19 -3.52
CA ASP A 46 15.35 2.20 -3.56
C ASP A 46 16.23 2.06 -4.82
N ARG A 47 16.52 3.20 -5.42
CA ARG A 47 17.60 3.34 -6.40
C ARG A 47 18.89 3.62 -5.63
N VAL A 48 19.94 2.85 -5.93
CA VAL A 48 21.19 2.90 -5.17
C VAL A 48 22.42 2.93 -6.08
N GLU A 49 23.49 3.55 -5.57
CA GLU A 49 24.81 3.44 -6.16
C GLU A 49 25.58 2.27 -5.57
N LEU A 50 26.25 1.51 -6.43
CA LEU A 50 27.00 0.31 -6.09
C LEU A 50 28.48 0.45 -6.41
N GLN A 51 29.32 -0.04 -5.50
CA GLN A 51 30.72 -0.29 -5.72
C GLN A 51 30.99 -1.81 -5.64
N ILE A 52 31.30 -2.42 -6.80
CA ILE A 52 31.61 -3.86 -6.89
C ILE A 52 32.95 -4.12 -6.22
N ASN A 53 33.04 -5.23 -5.46
CA ASN A 53 34.29 -5.73 -4.91
C ASN A 53 34.85 -6.87 -5.78
N ASN A 54 36.06 -7.34 -5.44
CA ASN A 54 36.75 -8.39 -6.19
C ASN A 54 36.10 -9.78 -6.07
N GLU A 55 35.13 -9.94 -5.15
CA GLU A 55 34.45 -11.21 -4.87
C GLU A 55 33.10 -11.32 -5.62
N GLY A 56 32.76 -10.36 -6.48
CA GLY A 56 31.51 -10.35 -7.24
C GLY A 56 30.27 -9.87 -6.46
N THR A 57 30.45 -9.46 -5.19
CA THR A 57 29.44 -8.76 -4.40
C THR A 57 29.64 -7.23 -4.49
N ALA A 58 28.71 -6.43 -3.95
CA ALA A 58 28.85 -4.98 -3.98
C ALA A 58 28.56 -4.33 -2.61
N PHE A 59 29.06 -3.10 -2.50
CA PHE A 59 28.69 -2.20 -1.41
C PHE A 59 27.76 -1.11 -1.95
N ILE A 60 26.64 -0.90 -1.24
CA ILE A 60 25.78 0.26 -1.44
C ILE A 60 26.49 1.48 -0.85
N THR A 61 26.75 2.48 -1.69
CA THR A 61 27.50 3.68 -1.35
C THR A 61 26.64 4.92 -1.25
N ALA A 62 25.49 4.96 -1.95
CA ALA A 62 24.50 6.03 -1.88
C ALA A 62 23.10 5.51 -2.14
N ILE A 63 22.09 6.22 -1.67
CA ILE A 63 20.67 6.05 -2.04
C ILE A 63 20.27 7.34 -2.77
N GLU A 64 19.60 7.18 -3.91
CA GLU A 64 19.02 8.30 -4.65
C GLU A 64 17.79 8.87 -3.90
N ASP A 65 17.42 10.11 -4.19
CA ASP A 65 16.26 10.75 -3.59
C ASP A 65 14.98 9.95 -3.86
N ARG A 66 14.22 9.72 -2.81
CA ARG A 66 12.95 8.98 -2.88
C ARG A 66 11.82 9.92 -3.26
N LYS A 67 10.97 9.51 -4.23
CA LYS A 67 9.72 10.22 -4.51
C LYS A 67 8.67 10.04 -3.41
N ASN A 68 8.65 8.86 -2.80
CA ASN A 68 7.82 8.48 -1.65
C ASN A 68 8.42 7.25 -0.95
N TYR A 69 7.88 6.93 0.22
CA TYR A 69 8.25 5.72 0.95
C TYR A 69 7.15 5.35 1.95
N ILE A 70 7.01 4.07 2.24
CA ILE A 70 6.05 3.53 3.21
C ILE A 70 6.81 3.14 4.47
N VAL A 71 6.35 3.62 5.64
CA VAL A 71 6.94 3.28 6.93
C VAL A 71 5.99 2.43 7.79
N ARG A 72 6.59 1.58 8.61
CA ARG A 72 5.93 0.92 9.71
C ARG A 72 6.54 1.41 11.01
N LYS A 73 5.70 1.91 11.91
CA LYS A 73 6.15 2.29 13.26
C LYS A 73 6.47 1.02 14.06
N SER A 74 7.61 0.98 14.73
CA SER A 74 7.93 -0.10 15.67
C SER A 74 6.97 -0.06 16.87
N GLN A 75 6.47 -1.23 17.28
CA GLN A 75 5.61 -1.35 18.47
C GLN A 75 6.37 -1.16 19.78
N ASN A 76 7.68 -1.28 19.76
CA ASN A 76 8.53 -1.09 20.93
C ASN A 76 8.87 0.40 21.09
N LEU A 77 9.04 0.83 22.34
CA LEU A 77 9.36 2.19 22.80
C LEU A 77 10.58 2.87 22.13
N SER A 78 11.31 2.17 21.26
CA SER A 78 12.33 2.77 20.42
C SER A 78 11.65 3.54 19.29
N LYS A 79 11.88 4.85 19.20
CA LYS A 79 11.40 5.79 18.16
C LYS A 79 11.91 5.46 16.75
N GLN A 80 12.08 4.19 16.39
CA GLN A 80 12.65 3.77 15.12
C GLN A 80 11.52 3.31 14.18
N SER A 81 11.36 4.01 13.08
CA SER A 81 10.49 3.60 11.99
C SER A 81 11.24 2.68 11.02
N HIS A 82 10.57 1.65 10.51
CA HIS A 82 11.10 0.80 9.45
C HIS A 82 10.49 1.19 8.11
N ILE A 83 11.32 1.53 7.14
CA ILE A 83 10.86 1.75 5.78
C ILE A 83 10.61 0.38 5.14
N LEU A 84 9.38 0.16 4.71
CA LEU A 84 8.93 -1.09 4.11
C LEU A 84 9.19 -1.13 2.61
N ALA A 85 8.92 -0.01 1.92
CA ALA A 85 9.09 0.16 0.49
C ALA A 85 9.37 1.62 0.16
N ALA A 86 10.03 1.88 -0.95
CA ALA A 86 10.30 3.21 -1.49
C ALA A 86 9.96 3.27 -2.98
N ASN A 87 9.80 4.50 -3.50
CA ASN A 87 9.56 4.77 -4.92
C ASN A 87 8.38 3.99 -5.52
N VAL A 88 7.31 3.83 -4.72
CA VAL A 88 6.08 3.16 -5.13
C VAL A 88 5.35 4.03 -6.15
N ASP A 89 4.95 3.45 -7.30
CA ASP A 89 4.22 4.17 -8.34
C ASP A 89 2.72 4.22 -8.08
N GLN A 90 2.18 3.14 -7.52
CA GLN A 90 0.74 2.99 -7.24
C GLN A 90 0.49 1.88 -6.23
N ALA A 91 -0.72 1.87 -5.66
CA ALA A 91 -1.21 0.78 -4.84
C ALA A 91 -2.52 0.23 -5.40
N PHE A 92 -2.68 -1.09 -5.39
CA PHE A 92 -3.94 -1.76 -5.65
C PHE A 92 -4.49 -2.30 -4.34
N LEU A 93 -5.66 -1.82 -3.95
CA LEU A 93 -6.40 -2.37 -2.82
C LEU A 93 -7.42 -3.37 -3.36
N ILE A 94 -7.15 -4.65 -3.11
CA ILE A 94 -8.09 -5.71 -3.48
C ILE A 94 -9.18 -5.79 -2.43
N VAL A 95 -10.40 -5.55 -2.86
CA VAL A 95 -11.60 -5.55 -2.02
C VAL A 95 -12.61 -6.57 -2.54
N THR A 96 -13.45 -7.06 -1.65
CA THR A 96 -14.56 -7.96 -1.98
C THR A 96 -15.81 -7.49 -1.25
N VAL A 97 -16.95 -7.53 -1.93
CA VAL A 97 -18.26 -7.20 -1.35
C VAL A 97 -18.65 -8.28 -0.35
N ASN A 98 -18.34 -9.54 -0.69
CA ASN A 98 -18.56 -10.70 0.14
C ASN A 98 -17.44 -11.74 -0.04
N TYR A 99 -17.38 -12.75 0.83
CA TYR A 99 -16.48 -13.92 0.72
C TYR A 99 -14.95 -13.62 0.76
N PRO A 100 -14.39 -12.91 1.77
CA PRO A 100 -15.03 -12.21 2.89
C PRO A 100 -15.40 -10.76 2.52
N GLN A 101 -16.29 -10.15 3.31
CA GLN A 101 -16.63 -8.75 3.14
C GLN A 101 -15.46 -7.84 3.55
N THR A 102 -15.17 -6.84 2.72
CA THR A 102 -14.26 -5.75 3.04
C THR A 102 -15.08 -4.54 3.53
N SER A 103 -14.87 -4.10 4.76
CA SER A 103 -15.60 -2.95 5.30
C SER A 103 -15.15 -1.64 4.64
N THR A 104 -16.08 -0.69 4.52
CA THR A 104 -15.78 0.67 4.03
C THR A 104 -14.76 1.37 4.92
N GLY A 105 -14.82 1.18 6.25
CA GLY A 105 -13.83 1.73 7.18
C GLY A 105 -12.41 1.24 6.92
N PHE A 106 -12.22 -0.01 6.50
CA PHE A 106 -10.90 -0.52 6.09
C PHE A 106 -10.43 0.13 4.78
N ILE A 107 -11.33 0.24 3.78
CA ILE A 107 -11.02 0.91 2.51
C ILE A 107 -10.62 2.36 2.78
N ASP A 108 -11.39 3.09 3.54
CA ASP A 108 -11.19 4.51 3.81
C ASP A 108 -9.87 4.79 4.56
N ARG A 109 -9.54 3.96 5.55
CA ARG A 109 -8.24 4.04 6.24
C ARG A 109 -7.07 3.77 5.33
N PHE A 110 -7.21 2.80 4.44
CA PHE A 110 -6.18 2.52 3.44
C PHE A 110 -6.00 3.72 2.50
N LEU A 111 -7.09 4.28 1.99
CA LEU A 111 -7.06 5.44 1.11
C LEU A 111 -6.42 6.65 1.79
N ALA A 112 -6.82 6.98 3.02
CA ALA A 112 -6.22 8.07 3.79
C ALA A 112 -4.72 7.86 4.01
N SER A 113 -4.29 6.62 4.30
CA SER A 113 -2.87 6.30 4.45
C SER A 113 -2.10 6.45 3.14
N ALA A 114 -2.69 6.07 2.01
CA ALA A 114 -2.07 6.22 0.69
C ALA A 114 -1.93 7.69 0.29
N GLU A 115 -2.95 8.53 0.57
CA GLU A 115 -2.87 9.98 0.37
C GLU A 115 -1.72 10.59 1.19
N ALA A 116 -1.56 10.18 2.46
CA ALA A 116 -0.47 10.65 3.32
C ALA A 116 0.92 10.30 2.78
N TYR A 117 1.05 9.22 2.01
CA TYR A 117 2.29 8.81 1.34
C TYR A 117 2.39 9.29 -0.11
N ASN A 118 1.40 10.01 -0.62
CA ASN A 118 1.34 10.44 -2.02
C ASN A 118 1.37 9.26 -3.01
N ILE A 119 0.63 8.20 -2.72
CA ILE A 119 0.57 6.99 -3.53
C ILE A 119 -0.83 6.87 -4.16
N PRO A 120 -0.96 6.95 -5.48
CA PRO A 120 -2.23 6.73 -6.17
C PRO A 120 -2.79 5.33 -5.89
N VAL A 121 -4.09 5.23 -5.63
CA VAL A 121 -4.77 3.96 -5.36
C VAL A 121 -5.80 3.66 -6.43
N THR A 122 -5.79 2.40 -6.90
CA THR A 122 -6.91 1.78 -7.61
C THR A 122 -7.59 0.76 -6.70
N LEU A 123 -8.90 0.89 -6.50
CA LEU A 123 -9.73 -0.11 -5.82
C LEU A 123 -10.07 -1.23 -6.80
N VAL A 124 -9.69 -2.45 -6.47
CA VAL A 124 -9.91 -3.61 -7.33
C VAL A 124 -10.94 -4.52 -6.69
N PHE A 125 -12.18 -4.44 -7.15
CA PHE A 125 -13.29 -5.28 -6.71
C PHE A 125 -13.15 -6.67 -7.33
N ASN A 126 -12.77 -7.64 -6.50
CA ASN A 126 -12.52 -9.01 -6.93
C ASN A 126 -13.69 -9.95 -6.57
N LYS A 127 -13.69 -11.14 -7.17
CA LYS A 127 -14.69 -12.21 -7.00
C LYS A 127 -16.09 -11.86 -7.54
N LYS A 128 -16.13 -11.07 -8.61
CA LYS A 128 -17.39 -10.74 -9.30
C LYS A 128 -18.21 -11.99 -9.66
N ASP A 129 -17.50 -13.08 -9.99
CA ASP A 129 -18.08 -14.39 -10.33
C ASP A 129 -18.92 -15.04 -9.24
N LEU A 130 -18.74 -14.62 -7.98
CA LEU A 130 -19.49 -15.17 -6.83
C LEU A 130 -20.69 -14.32 -6.42
N LEU A 131 -20.83 -13.10 -6.96
CA LEU A 131 -21.82 -12.13 -6.49
C LEU A 131 -23.20 -12.40 -7.09
N GLN A 132 -24.23 -12.27 -6.26
CA GLN A 132 -25.62 -12.25 -6.65
C GLN A 132 -26.06 -10.83 -7.05
N GLU A 133 -27.27 -10.69 -7.59
CA GLU A 133 -27.79 -9.42 -8.12
C GLU A 133 -27.74 -8.27 -7.09
N ASP A 134 -28.18 -8.51 -5.86
CA ASP A 134 -28.16 -7.50 -4.79
C ASP A 134 -26.73 -7.10 -4.41
N GLU A 135 -25.80 -8.06 -4.42
CA GLU A 135 -24.39 -7.83 -4.11
C GLU A 135 -23.70 -7.06 -5.25
N LEU A 136 -24.03 -7.34 -6.49
CA LEU A 136 -23.57 -6.58 -7.66
C LEU A 136 -24.06 -5.14 -7.59
N HIS A 137 -25.34 -4.92 -7.26
CA HIS A 137 -25.87 -3.58 -7.06
C HIS A 137 -25.14 -2.81 -5.95
N TYR A 138 -24.87 -3.48 -4.82
CA TYR A 138 -24.09 -2.88 -3.74
C TYR A 138 -22.64 -2.57 -4.17
N GLN A 139 -22.02 -3.43 -4.96
CA GLN A 139 -20.71 -3.15 -5.55
C GLN A 139 -20.72 -1.90 -6.44
N ASP A 140 -21.74 -1.77 -7.29
CA ASP A 140 -21.90 -0.61 -8.18
C ASP A 140 -22.08 0.69 -7.38
N MET A 141 -22.81 0.64 -6.26
CA MET A 141 -22.93 1.78 -5.35
C MET A 141 -21.59 2.18 -4.73
N LEU A 142 -20.77 1.21 -4.31
CA LEU A 142 -19.43 1.48 -3.77
C LEU A 142 -18.51 2.06 -4.84
N ILE A 143 -18.51 1.49 -6.05
CA ILE A 143 -17.72 2.00 -7.18
C ILE A 143 -18.11 3.45 -7.46
N HIS A 144 -19.41 3.73 -7.59
CA HIS A 144 -19.89 5.09 -7.83
C HIS A 144 -19.44 6.07 -6.74
N LEU A 145 -19.52 5.65 -5.46
CA LEU A 145 -19.06 6.45 -4.33
C LEU A 145 -17.58 6.82 -4.50
N TYR A 146 -16.71 5.84 -4.67
CA TYR A 146 -15.27 6.08 -4.70
C TYR A 146 -14.81 6.79 -5.97
N GLU A 147 -15.43 6.52 -7.13
CA GLU A 147 -15.15 7.25 -8.37
C GLU A 147 -15.58 8.72 -8.28
N THR A 148 -16.70 9.02 -7.63
CA THR A 148 -17.17 10.40 -7.38
C THR A 148 -16.16 11.18 -6.52
N ILE A 149 -15.50 10.52 -5.58
CA ILE A 149 -14.43 11.10 -4.76
C ILE A 149 -13.12 11.27 -5.55
N GLY A 150 -12.99 10.59 -6.70
CA GLY A 150 -11.81 10.65 -7.57
C GLY A 150 -10.82 9.51 -7.36
N TYR A 151 -11.26 8.36 -6.89
CA TYR A 151 -10.48 7.12 -6.87
C TYR A 151 -10.84 6.26 -8.08
N GLU A 152 -9.84 5.64 -8.67
CA GLU A 152 -10.06 4.71 -9.75
C GLU A 152 -10.57 3.37 -9.22
N CYS A 153 -11.60 2.80 -9.87
CA CYS A 153 -12.16 1.50 -9.53
C CYS A 153 -12.05 0.52 -10.71
N MET A 154 -11.85 -0.75 -10.41
CA MET A 154 -11.87 -1.86 -11.38
C MET A 154 -12.65 -3.03 -10.80
N THR A 155 -13.35 -3.77 -11.65
CA THR A 155 -14.01 -5.02 -11.28
C THR A 155 -13.36 -6.18 -12.00
N ILE A 156 -12.98 -7.22 -11.24
CA ILE A 156 -12.31 -8.41 -11.76
C ILE A 156 -12.88 -9.71 -11.16
N SER A 157 -12.58 -10.81 -11.80
CA SER A 157 -12.54 -12.13 -11.19
C SER A 157 -11.16 -12.74 -11.38
N ALA A 158 -10.38 -12.81 -10.32
CA ALA A 158 -9.08 -13.47 -10.37
C ALA A 158 -9.22 -14.98 -10.66
N GLU A 159 -10.35 -15.60 -10.36
CA GLU A 159 -10.61 -17.01 -10.65
C GLU A 159 -10.85 -17.24 -12.14
N THR A 160 -11.81 -16.54 -12.74
CA THR A 160 -12.16 -16.71 -14.15
C THR A 160 -11.19 -16.02 -15.09
N GLY A 161 -10.49 -14.97 -14.65
CA GLY A 161 -9.60 -14.13 -15.46
C GLY A 161 -10.30 -12.89 -16.02
N GLU A 162 -11.59 -12.67 -15.76
CA GLU A 162 -12.30 -11.46 -16.19
C GLU A 162 -11.63 -10.20 -15.62
N GLY A 163 -11.32 -9.21 -16.46
CA GLY A 163 -10.70 -7.94 -16.05
C GLY A 163 -9.20 -8.02 -15.72
N VAL A 164 -8.60 -9.21 -15.70
CA VAL A 164 -7.19 -9.38 -15.32
C VAL A 164 -6.24 -8.79 -16.37
N GLU A 165 -6.56 -8.87 -17.65
CA GLU A 165 -5.72 -8.31 -18.70
C GLU A 165 -5.69 -6.76 -18.69
N GLU A 166 -6.80 -6.11 -18.33
CA GLU A 166 -6.83 -4.66 -18.10
C GLU A 166 -6.00 -4.25 -16.89
N LEU A 167 -6.06 -5.06 -15.83
CA LEU A 167 -5.25 -4.86 -14.63
C LEU A 167 -3.76 -5.01 -14.96
N LYS A 168 -3.34 -5.99 -15.75
CA LYS A 168 -1.95 -6.17 -16.20
C LYS A 168 -1.43 -4.93 -16.93
N LYS A 169 -2.22 -4.32 -17.82
CA LYS A 169 -1.82 -3.09 -18.52
C LYS A 169 -1.49 -1.95 -17.55
N LYS A 170 -2.20 -1.87 -16.40
CA LYS A 170 -1.93 -0.86 -15.36
C LYS A 170 -0.65 -1.14 -14.57
N LEU A 171 -0.22 -2.39 -14.52
CA LEU A 171 1.02 -2.81 -13.85
C LEU A 171 2.27 -2.53 -14.67
N PHE A 172 2.12 -2.30 -15.99
CA PHE A 172 3.23 -2.16 -16.92
C PHE A 172 4.27 -1.12 -16.48
N ASN A 173 5.52 -1.56 -16.33
CA ASN A 173 6.66 -0.75 -15.92
C ASN A 173 6.46 0.04 -14.61
N LYS A 174 5.61 -0.45 -13.69
CA LYS A 174 5.35 0.20 -12.40
C LYS A 174 5.77 -0.66 -11.23
N ILE A 175 6.12 0.01 -10.15
CA ILE A 175 6.29 -0.59 -8.82
C ILE A 175 4.94 -0.46 -8.10
N THR A 176 4.23 -1.58 -7.96
CA THR A 176 2.87 -1.61 -7.41
C THR A 176 2.84 -2.31 -6.06
N VAL A 177 2.28 -1.66 -5.05
CA VAL A 177 1.93 -2.32 -3.79
C VAL A 177 0.58 -3.00 -3.94
N LEU A 178 0.51 -4.29 -3.59
CA LEU A 178 -0.75 -5.03 -3.55
C LEU A 178 -1.19 -5.22 -2.11
N SER A 179 -2.38 -4.75 -1.76
CA SER A 179 -2.95 -4.83 -0.41
C SER A 179 -4.38 -5.35 -0.42
N GLY A 180 -4.90 -5.68 0.75
CA GLY A 180 -6.27 -6.16 0.96
C GLY A 180 -6.33 -7.20 2.08
N ASN A 181 -7.52 -7.50 2.55
CA ASN A 181 -7.77 -8.44 3.63
C ASN A 181 -7.35 -9.89 3.27
N SER A 182 -7.26 -10.76 4.29
CA SER A 182 -7.07 -12.20 4.04
C SER A 182 -8.28 -12.75 3.27
N GLY A 183 -8.03 -13.65 2.32
CA GLY A 183 -9.12 -14.31 1.56
C GLY A 183 -9.72 -13.51 0.41
N VAL A 184 -9.36 -12.24 0.16
CA VAL A 184 -9.88 -11.44 -0.97
C VAL A 184 -9.35 -11.86 -2.35
N GLY A 185 -8.43 -12.84 -2.42
CA GLY A 185 -7.92 -13.38 -3.68
C GLY A 185 -6.60 -12.78 -4.16
N LYS A 186 -5.82 -12.11 -3.29
CA LYS A 186 -4.49 -11.56 -3.64
C LYS A 186 -3.54 -12.60 -4.24
N SER A 187 -3.38 -13.75 -3.58
CA SER A 187 -2.48 -14.80 -4.05
C SER A 187 -2.91 -15.37 -5.40
N THR A 188 -4.21 -15.55 -5.63
CA THR A 188 -4.75 -15.99 -6.93
C THR A 188 -4.42 -14.96 -8.01
N LEU A 189 -4.59 -13.66 -7.72
CA LEU A 189 -4.27 -12.59 -8.64
C LEU A 189 -2.76 -12.52 -8.94
N ILE A 190 -1.92 -12.55 -7.89
CA ILE A 190 -0.45 -12.56 -8.02
C ILE A 190 -0.02 -13.69 -8.94
N ASN A 191 -0.54 -14.90 -8.73
CA ASN A 191 -0.21 -16.06 -9.56
C ASN A 191 -0.57 -15.88 -11.04
N LYS A 192 -1.58 -15.06 -11.36
CA LYS A 192 -1.97 -14.79 -12.76
C LYS A 192 -1.13 -13.70 -13.44
N VAL A 193 -0.43 -12.88 -12.67
CA VAL A 193 0.36 -11.75 -13.20
C VAL A 193 1.87 -11.93 -13.08
N LEU A 194 2.34 -12.91 -12.31
CA LEU A 194 3.78 -13.19 -12.19
C LEU A 194 4.34 -13.88 -13.42
N LEU A 195 5.62 -13.64 -13.69
CA LEU A 195 6.40 -14.40 -14.68
C LEU A 195 6.35 -15.89 -14.40
N ALA A 196 6.04 -16.71 -15.40
CA ALA A 196 5.97 -18.17 -15.31
C ALA A 196 7.25 -18.81 -14.75
N ASN A 197 8.42 -18.24 -15.06
CA ASN A 197 9.71 -18.70 -14.54
C ASN A 197 9.87 -18.39 -13.04
N TYR A 198 9.29 -17.31 -12.55
CA TYR A 198 9.34 -16.97 -11.13
C TYR A 198 8.48 -17.93 -10.31
N MET A 199 7.31 -18.31 -10.82
CA MET A 199 6.43 -19.29 -10.19
C MET A 199 7.09 -20.65 -10.00
N ARG A 200 7.82 -21.16 -11.02
CA ARG A 200 8.54 -22.44 -10.94
C ARG A 200 9.66 -22.43 -9.90
N THR A 201 10.32 -21.31 -9.68
CA THR A 201 11.36 -21.17 -8.65
C THR A 201 10.79 -20.99 -7.25
N SER A 202 9.60 -20.41 -7.11
CA SER A 202 8.92 -20.24 -5.82
C SER A 202 8.21 -21.52 -5.34
N GLU A 203 7.78 -22.40 -6.24
CA GLU A 203 7.25 -23.74 -5.89
C GLU A 203 8.31 -24.64 -5.25
N ILE A 204 9.60 -24.41 -5.53
CA ILE A 204 10.73 -25.14 -4.94
C ILE A 204 11.08 -24.60 -3.55
N SER A 205 10.72 -23.37 -3.24
CA SER A 205 10.83 -22.79 -1.90
C SER A 205 9.45 -22.86 -1.22
N ASP A 206 9.22 -23.86 -0.37
CA ASP A 206 8.00 -24.07 0.46
C ASP A 206 7.60 -22.89 1.36
N VAL A 207 7.90 -21.64 0.96
CA VAL A 207 7.77 -20.42 1.74
C VAL A 207 6.34 -19.89 1.76
N HIS A 208 5.48 -20.30 0.82
CA HIS A 208 4.10 -19.78 0.75
C HIS A 208 3.04 -20.70 1.39
N ASN A 209 3.39 -21.95 1.80
CA ASN A 209 2.41 -22.94 2.28
C ASN A 209 2.50 -23.28 3.77
N THR A 210 3.41 -22.71 4.52
CA THR A 210 3.43 -22.89 5.97
C THR A 210 3.00 -21.61 6.68
N GLY A 211 1.74 -21.57 7.07
CA GLY A 211 1.24 -20.60 8.03
C GLY A 211 1.96 -20.76 9.37
N MET A 212 3.09 -20.09 9.53
CA MET A 212 3.76 -19.74 10.80
C MET A 212 5.22 -19.39 10.59
N HIS A 213 5.50 -18.30 9.87
CA HIS A 213 6.68 -17.46 10.16
C HIS A 213 6.38 -16.09 9.57
N THR A 214 6.36 -15.08 10.41
CA THR A 214 6.34 -13.67 10.05
C THR A 214 7.56 -13.41 9.16
N THR A 215 7.38 -13.46 7.84
CA THR A 215 8.41 -13.06 6.88
C THR A 215 8.67 -11.57 7.11
N THR A 216 9.80 -11.28 7.76
CA THR A 216 10.19 -9.92 8.17
C THR A 216 10.80 -9.13 7.00
N PHE A 217 10.87 -9.74 5.82
CA PHE A 217 11.63 -9.26 4.67
C PHE A 217 10.70 -8.88 3.52
N SER A 218 11.01 -7.76 2.87
CA SER A 218 10.27 -7.27 1.70
C SER A 218 10.97 -7.73 0.42
N GLU A 219 10.18 -8.15 -0.57
CA GLU A 219 10.65 -8.57 -1.89
C GLU A 219 9.76 -7.97 -2.98
N MET A 220 10.36 -7.67 -4.12
CA MET A 220 9.70 -7.21 -5.34
C MET A 220 9.58 -8.38 -6.31
N LEU A 221 8.35 -8.76 -6.61
CA LEU A 221 8.01 -9.85 -7.52
C LEU A 221 7.93 -9.31 -8.95
N PRO A 222 8.76 -9.78 -9.89
CA PRO A 222 8.70 -9.32 -11.28
C PRO A 222 7.44 -9.85 -11.96
N ILE A 223 6.78 -9.00 -12.75
CA ILE A 223 5.59 -9.34 -13.54
C ILE A 223 5.92 -9.47 -15.02
N GLU A 224 5.04 -10.19 -15.75
CA GLU A 224 5.28 -10.55 -17.15
C GLU A 224 5.37 -9.32 -18.06
N GLU A 225 4.54 -8.33 -17.84
CA GLU A 225 4.48 -7.10 -18.61
C GLU A 225 5.62 -6.10 -18.29
N GLY A 226 6.55 -6.46 -17.41
CA GLY A 226 7.56 -5.56 -16.86
C GLY A 226 7.01 -4.71 -15.72
N GLY A 227 7.86 -4.43 -14.72
CA GLY A 227 7.49 -3.81 -13.45
C GLY A 227 7.54 -4.81 -12.31
N TYR A 228 7.00 -4.43 -11.15
CA TYR A 228 7.11 -5.22 -9.93
C TYR A 228 5.86 -5.10 -9.06
N ILE A 229 5.51 -6.21 -8.41
CA ILE A 229 4.60 -6.19 -7.26
C ILE A 229 5.43 -6.28 -5.99
N ILE A 230 5.18 -5.39 -5.04
CA ILE A 230 5.71 -5.51 -3.69
C ILE A 230 4.69 -6.31 -2.87
N ASP A 231 5.07 -7.55 -2.55
CA ASP A 231 4.35 -8.36 -1.57
C ASP A 231 5.10 -8.26 -0.24
N THR A 232 4.53 -7.52 0.69
CA THR A 232 5.11 -7.43 2.02
C THR A 232 4.10 -7.89 3.05
N PRO A 233 4.43 -8.95 3.81
CA PRO A 233 3.61 -9.38 4.95
C PRO A 233 3.40 -8.27 5.99
N GLY A 234 4.26 -7.25 5.99
CA GLY A 234 4.18 -6.08 6.87
C GLY A 234 3.25 -4.96 6.38
N ILE A 235 2.80 -4.97 5.12
CA ILE A 235 1.83 -3.99 4.57
C ILE A 235 0.40 -4.25 5.08
N LYS A 236 0.11 -5.35 5.77
CA LYS A 236 -1.12 -5.46 6.58
C LYS A 236 -1.31 -4.28 7.55
N GLY A 237 -0.24 -3.51 7.82
CA GLY A 237 -0.26 -2.28 8.60
C GLY A 237 -0.24 -0.98 7.78
N PHE A 238 -0.50 -1.00 6.47
CA PHE A 238 -0.57 0.22 5.65
C PHE A 238 -1.65 1.20 6.16
N GLY A 239 -2.70 0.70 6.83
CA GLY A 239 -3.73 1.50 7.49
C GLY A 239 -3.42 1.92 8.94
N SER A 240 -2.24 1.62 9.49
CA SER A 240 -1.85 1.98 10.87
C SER A 240 -0.86 3.15 10.92
N PHE A 241 -1.04 4.15 10.07
CA PHE A 241 -0.28 5.38 10.10
C PHE A 241 -0.72 6.22 11.30
N ASN A 242 0.23 6.70 12.12
CA ASN A 242 -0.03 7.70 13.14
C ASN A 242 -0.15 9.06 12.42
N MET A 243 -1.36 9.43 12.08
CA MET A 243 -1.69 10.77 11.63
C MET A 243 -1.97 11.61 12.86
N GLU A 244 -1.46 12.84 12.88
CA GLU A 244 -1.92 13.79 13.88
C GLU A 244 -3.37 14.17 13.53
N PRO A 245 -4.26 14.36 14.53
CA PRO A 245 -5.67 14.63 14.29
C PRO A 245 -5.92 15.79 13.31
N GLU A 246 -5.06 16.80 13.35
CA GLU A 246 -5.12 18.00 12.51
C GLU A 246 -4.83 17.70 11.04
N GLU A 247 -4.12 16.60 10.74
CA GLU A 247 -3.75 16.20 9.38
C GLU A 247 -4.80 15.32 8.72
N ILE A 248 -5.62 14.58 9.50
CA ILE A 248 -6.55 13.56 9.00
C ILE A 248 -7.51 14.14 7.94
N CYS A 249 -8.01 15.35 8.16
CA CYS A 249 -8.90 16.03 7.20
C CYS A 249 -8.27 16.12 5.80
N SER A 250 -6.97 16.39 5.71
CA SER A 250 -6.27 16.57 4.43
C SER A 250 -6.16 15.26 3.61
N TYR A 251 -6.37 14.10 4.24
CA TYR A 251 -6.30 12.79 3.60
C TYR A 251 -7.66 12.22 3.18
N PHE A 252 -8.74 12.98 3.43
CA PHE A 252 -10.09 12.69 2.91
C PHE A 252 -10.43 13.75 1.86
N LYS A 253 -10.25 13.44 0.58
CA LYS A 253 -10.32 14.40 -0.55
C LYS A 253 -11.58 15.27 -0.51
N GLU A 254 -12.75 14.65 -0.36
CA GLU A 254 -14.03 15.33 -0.34
C GLU A 254 -14.22 16.18 0.95
N ILE A 255 -13.78 15.68 2.10
CA ILE A 255 -13.83 16.42 3.37
C ILE A 255 -12.89 17.62 3.29
N PHE A 256 -11.67 17.42 2.79
CA PHE A 256 -10.71 18.51 2.61
C PHE A 256 -11.20 19.58 1.65
N GLU A 257 -11.88 19.20 0.56
CA GLU A 257 -12.42 20.18 -0.39
C GLU A 257 -13.46 21.08 0.27
N PHE A 258 -14.44 20.53 0.99
CA PHE A 258 -15.42 21.30 1.72
C PHE A 258 -14.84 22.04 2.93
N SER A 259 -13.75 21.58 3.51
CA SER A 259 -13.13 22.21 4.68
C SER A 259 -12.62 23.63 4.41
N LYS A 260 -12.30 23.94 3.16
CA LYS A 260 -11.82 25.26 2.72
C LYS A 260 -12.83 26.37 2.96
N ASP A 261 -14.12 26.04 3.00
CA ASP A 261 -15.24 26.95 3.21
C ASP A 261 -15.69 27.01 4.68
N CYS A 262 -14.96 26.36 5.60
CA CYS A 262 -15.26 26.43 7.02
C CYS A 262 -14.98 27.83 7.59
N LYS A 263 -15.81 28.24 8.54
CA LYS A 263 -15.65 29.54 9.24
C LYS A 263 -14.31 29.63 10.01
N PHE A 264 -13.82 28.50 10.54
CA PHE A 264 -12.61 28.45 11.37
C PHE A 264 -11.53 27.62 10.69
N ASN A 265 -10.28 28.11 10.63
CA ASN A 265 -9.16 27.42 10.02
C ASN A 265 -8.74 26.13 10.73
N ASN A 266 -9.07 26.00 12.02
CA ASN A 266 -8.80 24.83 12.86
C ASN A 266 -10.07 24.02 13.15
N CYS A 267 -11.04 24.03 12.23
CA CYS A 267 -12.27 23.27 12.35
C CYS A 267 -11.97 21.76 12.38
N SER A 268 -12.47 21.06 13.39
CA SER A 268 -12.36 19.60 13.48
C SER A 268 -13.50 18.87 12.78
N HIS A 269 -14.45 19.62 12.23
CA HIS A 269 -15.64 19.13 11.52
C HIS A 269 -16.53 18.19 12.34
N THR A 270 -16.54 18.34 13.66
CA THR A 270 -17.32 17.50 14.56
C THR A 270 -18.56 18.21 15.13
N HIS A 271 -18.44 19.46 15.52
CA HIS A 271 -19.52 20.21 16.20
C HIS A 271 -19.45 21.73 16.02
N GLU A 272 -18.51 22.24 15.24
CA GLU A 272 -18.26 23.68 15.12
C GLU A 272 -19.39 24.38 14.35
N PRO A 273 -19.87 25.51 14.85
CA PRO A 273 -20.91 26.28 14.19
C PRO A 273 -20.39 26.90 12.87
N GLY A 274 -21.15 26.71 11.79
CA GLY A 274 -20.75 27.17 10.46
C GLY A 274 -19.70 26.29 9.79
N CYS A 275 -19.61 25.03 10.19
CA CYS A 275 -18.79 24.03 9.53
C CYS A 275 -19.37 23.66 8.15
N ALA A 276 -18.60 23.88 7.08
CA ALA A 276 -19.02 23.57 5.72
C ALA A 276 -19.06 22.06 5.45
N VAL A 277 -18.23 21.28 6.12
CA VAL A 277 -18.22 19.80 6.03
C VAL A 277 -19.51 19.23 6.62
N LEU A 278 -19.95 19.68 7.80
CA LEU A 278 -21.21 19.22 8.37
C LEU A 278 -22.41 19.59 7.49
N LYS A 279 -22.40 20.80 6.92
CA LYS A 279 -23.42 21.22 5.96
C LYS A 279 -23.41 20.38 4.68
N ALA A 280 -22.22 20.00 4.18
CA ALA A 280 -22.08 19.11 3.03
C ALA A 280 -22.59 17.70 3.33
N LEU A 281 -22.35 17.20 4.54
CA LEU A 281 -22.90 15.92 5.02
C LEU A 281 -24.44 15.96 5.08
N GLU A 282 -25.03 17.00 5.68
CA GLU A 282 -26.50 17.20 5.73
C GLU A 282 -27.14 17.26 4.34
N ASN A 283 -26.43 17.79 3.36
CA ASN A 283 -26.90 17.87 1.97
C ASN A 283 -26.49 16.67 1.11
N HIS A 284 -25.96 15.60 1.71
CA HIS A 284 -25.54 14.36 1.04
C HIS A 284 -24.43 14.52 -0.03
N TYR A 285 -23.63 15.60 0.03
CA TYR A 285 -22.41 15.75 -0.78
C TYR A 285 -21.24 14.95 -0.26
N ILE A 286 -21.27 14.60 1.04
CA ILE A 286 -20.33 13.68 1.68
C ILE A 286 -21.13 12.46 2.14
N ALA A 287 -20.66 11.26 1.79
CA ALA A 287 -21.29 10.03 2.22
C ALA A 287 -21.10 9.83 3.73
N GLU A 288 -22.16 9.40 4.42
CA GLU A 288 -22.13 9.16 5.86
C GLU A 288 -21.07 8.13 6.25
N SER A 289 -20.88 7.07 5.46
CA SER A 289 -19.85 6.05 5.69
C SER A 289 -18.44 6.66 5.70
N ARG A 290 -18.15 7.58 4.79
CA ARG A 290 -16.86 8.29 4.72
C ARG A 290 -16.65 9.20 5.92
N TYR A 291 -17.69 9.97 6.29
CA TYR A 291 -17.62 10.83 7.46
C TYR A 291 -17.43 10.02 8.76
N ASN A 292 -18.13 8.88 8.90
CA ASN A 292 -17.95 7.97 10.03
C ASN A 292 -16.54 7.38 10.09
N SER A 293 -15.94 7.05 8.93
CA SER A 293 -14.55 6.62 8.86
C SER A 293 -13.58 7.72 9.30
N TYR A 294 -13.83 8.96 8.89
CA TYR A 294 -13.08 10.14 9.33
C TYR A 294 -13.14 10.31 10.85
N LEU A 295 -14.34 10.30 11.45
CA LEU A 295 -14.52 10.41 12.90
C LEU A 295 -13.81 9.27 13.64
N SER A 296 -13.93 8.03 13.15
CA SER A 296 -13.25 6.88 13.73
C SER A 296 -11.74 7.05 13.74
N MET A 297 -11.16 7.70 12.72
CA MET A 297 -9.71 7.97 12.67
C MET A 297 -9.31 9.09 13.64
N LEU A 298 -10.15 10.10 13.85
CA LEU A 298 -9.93 11.13 14.86
C LEU A 298 -9.92 10.58 16.30
N GLU A 299 -10.76 9.57 16.57
CA GLU A 299 -10.87 8.94 17.89
C GLU A 299 -9.75 7.96 18.20
N ASP A 300 -9.05 7.44 17.18
CA ASP A 300 -7.97 6.47 17.34
C ASP A 300 -6.71 7.12 17.95
N LYS A 301 -6.77 7.43 19.23
CA LYS A 301 -5.60 7.89 20.02
C LYS A 301 -4.53 6.80 20.21
N ASP A 302 -4.94 5.53 20.03
CA ASP A 302 -4.06 4.36 20.13
C ASP A 302 -4.36 3.42 18.96
N GLY A 303 -3.43 3.22 18.03
CA GLY A 303 -3.55 2.36 16.83
C GLY A 303 -3.80 0.86 17.11
N ASN A 304 -4.44 0.50 18.22
CA ASN A 304 -4.67 -0.86 18.71
C ASN A 304 -6.11 -1.38 18.53
N LYS A 305 -7.11 -0.54 18.32
CA LYS A 305 -8.52 -0.97 18.31
C LYS A 305 -8.93 -1.88 17.14
N TYR A 306 -8.18 -1.91 16.05
CA TYR A 306 -8.52 -2.72 14.86
C TYR A 306 -7.77 -4.06 14.77
N ARG A 307 -7.08 -4.48 15.84
CA ARG A 307 -6.37 -5.77 15.88
C ARG A 307 -7.19 -6.95 16.40
N GLU A 308 -8.37 -6.70 16.99
CA GLU A 308 -9.16 -7.75 17.65
C GLU A 308 -10.29 -8.35 16.81
N ALA A 309 -10.39 -8.02 15.53
CA ALA A 309 -11.49 -8.49 14.67
C ALA A 309 -11.04 -9.50 13.60
N TYR A 310 -10.00 -10.31 13.86
CA TYR A 310 -9.70 -11.49 13.02
C TYR A 310 -9.10 -12.62 13.86
#